data_ae80cdfeca5dcc9bd6c38e254482fe75
#
_entry.id   ae80cdfeca5dcc9bd6c38e254482fe75
#
_cell.length_a   1.000
_cell.length_b   1.000
_cell.length_c   1.000
_cell.angle_alpha   90.00
_cell.angle_beta   90.00
_cell.angle_gamma   90.00
#
_symmetry.space_group_name_H-M   'P 1'
#
loop_
_entity.id
_entity.type
_entity.pdbx_description
1 polymer ?
#
loop_
_entity_poly.entity_id
_entity_poly.type
_entity_poly.pdbx_seq_one_letter_code
_entity_poly.pdbx_strand_id
1 'polypeptide(L)'
;MNPPTIKDVAKAADVSVATVSRVLHNLAGYSDQTKHKVMRAVEELGYQPNAIARGLVNKRTQTIGVLFPDVSSSFSSDILHGIEEIAQARGFSVIVCNTAEEGKRTMKYLQVLREKQVDGIVFTSEVLKDEYFQAIKEMRVPVILVNTMSQKHMIPYVKVDDRQAAYHATAYLIQKGHREIAMISGSLKDQIAGYPRLDGYRQALTDNGIEYTESRVAFGEFELESSRKAMKKLLAEAPPFTAVFAASDEMAIGAMNYAFEQGLKIPEDLSIIGYDDLKFARMVYPPLTTIHQPLTMMGRMASEKLIALIEESETQVSSSIVSHHLVERQTVRSKP
;
A
#
# COMPACT_ATOMS: atom_id res chain seq x y z
N MET A 1 26.12 35.00 0.16
CA MET A 1 25.39 35.60 1.30
C MET A 1 24.78 34.48 2.11
N ASN A 2 24.85 34.54 3.43
CA ASN A 2 24.15 33.56 4.26
C ASN A 2 22.63 33.77 4.13
N PRO A 3 21.82 32.71 4.11
CA PRO A 3 20.36 32.85 4.07
C PRO A 3 19.86 33.64 5.31
N PRO A 4 18.81 34.46 5.16
CA PRO A 4 18.27 35.26 6.26
C PRO A 4 17.77 34.33 7.38
N THR A 5 17.92 34.77 8.61
CA THR A 5 17.53 34.04 9.82
C THR A 5 16.30 34.68 10.49
N ILE A 6 15.65 33.96 11.40
CA ILE A 6 14.56 34.52 12.22
C ILE A 6 14.98 35.79 13.00
N LYS A 7 16.28 35.88 13.34
CA LYS A 7 16.84 37.08 14.01
C LYS A 7 16.87 38.29 13.09
N ASP A 8 17.11 38.07 11.79
CA ASP A 8 17.12 39.15 10.80
C ASP A 8 15.70 39.69 10.56
N VAL A 9 14.71 38.77 10.51
CA VAL A 9 13.28 39.15 10.45
C VAL A 9 12.86 39.95 11.69
N ALA A 10 13.26 39.48 12.89
CA ALA A 10 12.96 40.16 14.14
C ALA A 10 13.53 41.58 14.15
N LYS A 11 14.77 41.78 13.68
CA LYS A 11 15.42 43.07 13.55
C LYS A 11 14.73 43.95 12.52
N ALA A 12 14.36 43.45 11.35
CA ALA A 12 13.70 44.19 10.30
C ALA A 12 12.26 44.62 10.69
N ALA A 13 11.54 43.79 11.43
CA ALA A 13 10.18 44.05 11.90
C ALA A 13 10.13 44.86 13.21
N ASP A 14 11.29 45.11 13.84
CA ASP A 14 11.43 45.78 15.16
C ASP A 14 10.58 45.08 16.24
N VAL A 15 10.73 43.75 16.34
CA VAL A 15 10.07 42.91 17.35
C VAL A 15 11.01 41.87 17.91
N SER A 16 10.60 41.19 18.98
CA SER A 16 11.38 40.07 19.51
C SER A 16 11.30 38.82 18.60
N VAL A 17 12.33 37.98 18.65
CA VAL A 17 12.33 36.66 17.97
C VAL A 17 11.11 35.83 18.39
N ALA A 18 10.72 35.91 19.67
CA ALA A 18 9.54 35.25 20.17
C ALA A 18 8.24 35.74 19.50
N THR A 19 8.17 37.04 19.25
CA THR A 19 7.02 37.68 18.54
C THR A 19 6.99 37.20 17.08
N VAL A 20 8.13 37.19 16.38
CA VAL A 20 8.21 36.63 15.01
C VAL A 20 7.73 35.17 14.99
N SER A 21 8.23 34.36 15.91
CA SER A 21 7.83 32.95 16.03
C SER A 21 6.33 32.81 16.24
N ARG A 22 5.72 33.61 17.14
CA ARG A 22 4.26 33.59 17.37
C ARG A 22 3.47 33.95 16.10
N VAL A 23 3.89 35.00 15.39
CA VAL A 23 3.24 35.41 14.13
C VAL A 23 3.32 34.33 13.07
N LEU A 24 4.50 33.74 12.86
CA LEU A 24 4.71 32.70 11.86
C LEU A 24 3.91 31.41 12.16
N HIS A 25 3.61 31.15 13.43
CA HIS A 25 2.85 29.98 13.87
C HIS A 25 1.39 30.26 14.21
N ASN A 26 0.89 31.48 13.91
CA ASN A 26 -0.48 31.90 14.27
C ASN A 26 -0.85 31.71 15.76
N LEU A 27 0.10 31.81 16.66
CA LEU A 27 -0.12 31.71 18.11
C LEU A 27 -0.63 33.05 18.65
N ALA A 28 -1.50 33.01 19.66
CA ALA A 28 -2.05 34.21 20.28
C ALA A 28 -0.96 35.13 20.89
N GLY A 29 -1.24 36.46 21.00
CA GLY A 29 -0.40 37.39 21.75
C GLY A 29 0.34 38.41 20.86
N TYR A 30 -0.18 38.74 19.69
CA TYR A 30 0.28 39.85 18.84
C TYR A 30 -0.93 40.61 18.24
N SER A 31 -0.71 41.87 17.84
CA SER A 31 -1.72 42.65 17.13
C SER A 31 -1.64 42.43 15.62
N ASP A 32 -2.71 42.75 14.88
CA ASP A 32 -2.70 42.71 13.41
C ASP A 32 -1.61 43.59 12.82
N GLN A 33 -1.34 44.75 13.42
CA GLN A 33 -0.26 45.63 13.00
C GLN A 33 1.12 44.92 13.12
N THR A 34 1.33 44.15 14.21
CA THR A 34 2.56 43.37 14.41
C THR A 34 2.65 42.26 13.38
N LYS A 35 1.54 41.57 13.09
CA LYS A 35 1.47 40.54 12.05
C LYS A 35 1.90 41.12 10.69
N HIS A 36 1.33 42.23 10.29
CA HIS A 36 1.68 42.91 9.01
C HIS A 36 3.16 43.28 8.93
N LYS A 37 3.75 43.82 10.00
CA LYS A 37 5.19 44.16 10.03
C LYS A 37 6.07 42.96 9.86
N VAL A 38 5.76 41.86 10.57
CA VAL A 38 6.55 40.61 10.50
C VAL A 38 6.42 39.97 9.12
N MET A 39 5.21 39.85 8.57
CA MET A 39 4.98 39.23 7.26
C MET A 39 5.66 40.04 6.14
N ARG A 40 5.64 41.37 6.20
CA ARG A 40 6.37 42.21 5.28
C ARG A 40 7.89 41.99 5.36
N ALA A 41 8.45 41.96 6.56
CA ALA A 41 9.88 41.67 6.74
C ALA A 41 10.29 40.27 6.24
N VAL A 42 9.41 39.28 6.40
CA VAL A 42 9.61 37.89 5.85
C VAL A 42 9.70 37.96 4.32
N GLU A 43 8.78 38.68 3.67
CA GLU A 43 8.73 38.82 2.21
C GLU A 43 9.93 39.62 1.66
N GLU A 44 10.25 40.78 2.26
CA GLU A 44 11.37 41.63 1.85
C GLU A 44 12.75 40.93 1.99
N LEU A 45 12.93 40.12 3.04
CA LEU A 45 14.16 39.38 3.26
C LEU A 45 14.20 38.02 2.51
N GLY A 46 13.07 37.56 1.92
CA GLY A 46 12.98 36.21 1.37
C GLY A 46 13.18 35.11 2.42
N TYR A 47 12.83 35.38 3.68
CA TYR A 47 12.99 34.45 4.77
C TYR A 47 12.02 33.29 4.63
N GLN A 48 12.59 32.09 4.55
CA GLN A 48 11.81 30.84 4.62
C GLN A 48 11.94 30.23 6.01
N PRO A 49 10.81 30.00 6.73
CA PRO A 49 10.85 29.34 8.03
C PRO A 49 11.51 27.98 7.91
N ASN A 50 12.59 27.76 8.64
CA ASN A 50 13.30 26.49 8.65
C ASN A 50 12.44 25.42 9.34
N ALA A 51 12.07 24.35 8.59
CA ALA A 51 11.29 23.23 9.09
C ALA A 51 11.96 22.54 10.30
N ILE A 52 13.30 22.49 10.33
CA ILE A 52 14.08 21.93 11.44
C ILE A 52 13.90 22.79 12.70
N ALA A 53 13.95 24.14 12.57
CA ALA A 53 13.73 25.05 13.70
C ALA A 53 12.27 24.97 14.20
N ARG A 54 11.32 24.72 13.32
CA ARG A 54 9.91 24.49 13.67
C ARG A 54 9.71 23.20 14.46
N GLY A 55 10.35 22.12 14.04
CA GLY A 55 10.35 20.84 14.74
C GLY A 55 10.91 20.89 16.15
N LEU A 56 11.96 21.72 16.39
CA LEU A 56 12.56 21.94 17.71
C LEU A 56 11.61 22.62 18.70
N VAL A 57 10.73 23.50 18.22
CA VAL A 57 9.73 24.19 19.08
C VAL A 57 8.52 23.31 19.38
N ASN A 58 8.01 22.61 18.36
CA ASN A 58 6.79 21.82 18.46
C ASN A 58 7.05 20.35 18.81
N LYS A 59 8.32 19.91 18.92
CA LYS A 59 8.74 18.51 19.11
C LYS A 59 8.15 17.55 18.05
N ARG A 60 7.70 18.05 16.90
CA ARG A 60 7.13 17.30 15.78
C ARG A 60 7.67 17.84 14.46
N THR A 61 8.03 16.92 13.55
CA THR A 61 8.57 17.25 12.23
C THR A 61 7.49 17.38 11.16
N GLN A 62 6.26 17.01 11.47
CA GLN A 62 5.15 16.86 10.53
C GLN A 62 5.57 15.98 9.33
N THR A 63 6.22 14.87 9.63
CA THR A 63 6.72 13.94 8.63
C THR A 63 6.35 12.52 9.02
N ILE A 64 5.80 11.75 8.08
CA ILE A 64 5.54 10.32 8.25
C ILE A 64 6.44 9.52 7.32
N GLY A 65 6.91 8.37 7.80
CA GLY A 65 7.65 7.39 7.01
C GLY A 65 6.71 6.33 6.45
N VAL A 66 6.87 5.99 5.18
CA VAL A 66 6.11 4.90 4.53
C VAL A 66 7.10 3.90 3.94
N LEU A 67 6.99 2.63 4.36
CA LEU A 67 7.87 1.56 3.89
C LEU A 67 7.07 0.65 2.94
N PHE A 68 7.57 0.47 1.72
CA PHE A 68 7.06 -0.46 0.71
C PHE A 68 8.14 -1.45 0.31
N PRO A 69 7.82 -2.75 0.07
CA PRO A 69 8.75 -3.69 -0.55
C PRO A 69 9.20 -3.25 -1.94
N ASP A 70 8.25 -2.77 -2.75
CA ASP A 70 8.49 -2.19 -4.06
C ASP A 70 7.61 -0.96 -4.28
N VAL A 71 8.23 0.19 -4.52
CA VAL A 71 7.55 1.48 -4.77
C VAL A 71 7.18 1.68 -6.24
N SER A 72 7.70 0.85 -7.15
CA SER A 72 7.48 0.98 -8.59
C SER A 72 6.18 0.31 -9.05
N SER A 73 5.61 -0.56 -8.23
CA SER A 73 4.37 -1.26 -8.56
C SER A 73 3.16 -0.33 -8.53
N SER A 74 2.20 -0.54 -9.46
CA SER A 74 0.93 0.19 -9.47
C SER A 74 0.14 -0.02 -8.17
N PHE A 75 0.27 -1.19 -7.55
CA PHE A 75 -0.32 -1.52 -6.27
C PHE A 75 0.17 -0.58 -5.15
N SER A 76 1.48 -0.42 -5.01
CA SER A 76 2.08 0.50 -4.03
C SER A 76 1.76 1.95 -4.33
N SER A 77 1.73 2.32 -5.62
CA SER A 77 1.40 3.68 -6.07
C SER A 77 -0.01 4.10 -5.67
N ASP A 78 -1.02 3.22 -5.79
CA ASP A 78 -2.40 3.52 -5.43
C ASP A 78 -2.58 3.67 -3.91
N ILE A 79 -1.90 2.86 -3.10
CA ILE A 79 -1.88 3.02 -1.64
C ILE A 79 -1.20 4.33 -1.25
N LEU A 80 -0.03 4.60 -1.84
CA LEU A 80 0.75 5.81 -1.57
C LEU A 80 -0.06 7.07 -1.91
N HIS A 81 -0.77 7.06 -3.05
CA HIS A 81 -1.64 8.17 -3.43
C HIS A 81 -2.67 8.51 -2.33
N GLY A 82 -3.32 7.49 -1.76
CA GLY A 82 -4.26 7.69 -0.65
C GLY A 82 -3.59 8.21 0.62
N ILE A 83 -2.37 7.74 0.93
CA ILE A 83 -1.60 8.21 2.07
C ILE A 83 -1.23 9.68 1.90
N GLU A 84 -0.69 10.06 0.73
CA GLU A 84 -0.23 11.42 0.44
C GLU A 84 -1.39 12.43 0.45
N GLU A 85 -2.55 12.06 -0.08
CA GLU A 85 -3.74 12.92 -0.10
C GLU A 85 -4.13 13.38 1.31
N ILE A 86 -4.21 12.44 2.27
CA ILE A 86 -4.56 12.77 3.66
C ILE A 86 -3.40 13.46 4.37
N ALA A 87 -2.16 12.99 4.18
CA ALA A 87 -0.98 13.61 4.78
C ALA A 87 -0.85 15.08 4.37
N GLN A 88 -0.97 15.38 3.08
CA GLN A 88 -0.92 16.75 2.55
C GLN A 88 -2.05 17.63 3.11
N ALA A 89 -3.28 17.13 3.13
CA ALA A 89 -4.43 17.85 3.67
C ALA A 89 -4.26 18.20 5.16
N ARG A 90 -3.47 17.40 5.89
CA ARG A 90 -3.18 17.61 7.33
C ARG A 90 -1.81 18.27 7.57
N GLY A 91 -1.12 18.72 6.53
CA GLY A 91 0.17 19.43 6.63
C GLY A 91 1.37 18.53 6.94
N PHE A 92 1.26 17.21 6.71
CA PHE A 92 2.36 16.27 6.85
C PHE A 92 3.09 16.05 5.52
N SER A 93 4.41 15.89 5.61
CA SER A 93 5.26 15.40 4.52
C SER A 93 5.40 13.88 4.59
N VAL A 94 5.62 13.23 3.44
CA VAL A 94 5.81 11.78 3.35
C VAL A 94 7.23 11.47 2.91
N ILE A 95 7.91 10.57 3.64
CA ILE A 95 9.18 9.96 3.23
C ILE A 95 8.90 8.53 2.80
N VAL A 96 9.08 8.24 1.52
CA VAL A 96 8.85 6.91 0.94
C VAL A 96 10.15 6.12 0.94
N CYS A 97 10.10 4.89 1.46
CA CYS A 97 11.23 3.98 1.57
C CYS A 97 10.95 2.69 0.81
N ASN A 98 11.83 2.32 -0.15
CA ASN A 98 11.80 1.05 -0.84
C ASN A 98 12.66 0.02 -0.09
N THR A 99 12.01 -0.89 0.65
CA THR A 99 12.69 -1.87 1.50
C THR A 99 13.31 -3.02 0.73
N ALA A 100 12.96 -3.18 -0.55
CA ALA A 100 13.29 -4.29 -1.43
C ALA A 100 12.71 -5.63 -0.93
N GLU A 101 12.75 -6.63 -1.80
CA GLU A 101 12.24 -7.98 -1.52
C GLU A 101 12.82 -8.55 -0.21
N GLU A 102 11.99 -9.28 0.52
CA GLU A 102 12.31 -9.91 1.80
C GLU A 102 12.80 -8.94 2.88
N GLY A 103 12.59 -7.62 2.71
CA GLY A 103 12.96 -6.61 3.68
C GLY A 103 14.46 -6.37 3.82
N LYS A 104 15.25 -6.65 2.77
CA LYS A 104 16.72 -6.51 2.77
C LYS A 104 17.22 -5.13 3.24
N ARG A 105 16.38 -4.09 3.10
CA ARG A 105 16.74 -2.71 3.45
C ARG A 105 15.89 -2.14 4.59
N THR A 106 14.94 -2.90 5.15
CA THR A 106 13.97 -2.40 6.14
C THR A 106 14.67 -1.79 7.35
N MET A 107 15.62 -2.50 7.98
CA MET A 107 16.37 -1.97 9.13
C MET A 107 17.14 -0.70 8.80
N LYS A 108 17.77 -0.62 7.62
CA LYS A 108 18.46 0.58 7.17
C LYS A 108 17.51 1.78 7.06
N TYR A 109 16.32 1.57 6.47
CA TYR A 109 15.36 2.66 6.35
C TYR A 109 14.71 3.04 7.67
N LEU A 110 14.47 2.10 8.57
CA LEU A 110 14.04 2.43 9.94
C LEU A 110 15.07 3.32 10.66
N GLN A 111 16.37 3.06 10.48
CA GLN A 111 17.41 3.95 10.98
C GLN A 111 17.33 5.34 10.34
N VAL A 112 17.19 5.44 9.01
CA VAL A 112 17.02 6.73 8.31
C VAL A 112 15.83 7.49 8.82
N LEU A 113 14.67 6.84 8.99
CA LEU A 113 13.44 7.46 9.51
C LEU A 113 13.63 7.95 10.95
N ARG A 114 14.37 7.20 11.78
CA ARG A 114 14.76 7.62 13.13
C ARG A 114 15.62 8.89 13.10
N GLU A 115 16.64 8.94 12.24
CA GLU A 115 17.51 10.11 12.06
C GLU A 115 16.75 11.34 11.53
N LYS A 116 15.73 11.11 10.69
CA LYS A 116 14.80 12.15 10.20
C LYS A 116 13.74 12.54 11.22
N GLN A 117 13.67 11.85 12.36
CA GLN A 117 12.71 12.10 13.44
C GLN A 117 11.25 12.12 12.94
N VAL A 118 10.87 11.13 12.12
CA VAL A 118 9.47 11.03 11.66
C VAL A 118 8.52 10.88 12.85
N ASP A 119 7.31 11.42 12.72
CA ASP A 119 6.30 11.41 13.78
C ASP A 119 5.46 10.13 13.79
N GLY A 120 5.51 9.34 12.73
CA GLY A 120 4.81 8.06 12.61
C GLY A 120 5.23 7.25 11.40
N ILE A 121 4.82 5.99 11.35
CA ILE A 121 5.21 5.04 10.31
C ILE A 121 3.98 4.32 9.74
N VAL A 122 3.88 4.26 8.41
CA VAL A 122 3.04 3.29 7.70
C VAL A 122 3.95 2.18 7.18
N PHE A 123 3.65 0.94 7.59
CA PHE A 123 4.40 -0.24 7.17
C PHE A 123 3.51 -1.09 6.27
N THR A 124 3.96 -1.41 5.05
CA THR A 124 3.09 -2.00 4.03
C THR A 124 3.59 -3.33 3.50
N SER A 125 2.66 -4.23 3.22
CA SER A 125 2.83 -5.41 2.35
C SER A 125 4.06 -6.30 2.66
N GLU A 126 4.56 -6.27 3.89
CA GLU A 126 5.69 -7.07 4.36
C GLU A 126 5.38 -7.62 5.75
N VAL A 127 5.95 -8.78 6.10
CA VAL A 127 5.84 -9.34 7.45
C VAL A 127 6.60 -8.46 8.43
N LEU A 128 5.91 -7.95 9.44
CA LEU A 128 6.55 -7.19 10.52
C LEU A 128 7.34 -8.15 11.42
N LYS A 129 8.65 -8.29 11.15
CA LYS A 129 9.57 -9.09 11.97
C LYS A 129 9.75 -8.46 13.35
N ASP A 130 10.11 -9.27 14.34
CA ASP A 130 10.31 -8.79 15.73
C ASP A 130 11.40 -7.70 15.79
N GLU A 131 12.47 -7.82 15.00
CA GLU A 131 13.53 -6.79 14.92
C GLU A 131 13.01 -5.45 14.39
N TYR A 132 12.11 -5.44 13.40
CA TYR A 132 11.49 -4.21 12.88
C TYR A 132 10.59 -3.57 13.92
N PHE A 133 9.77 -4.39 14.59
CA PHE A 133 8.90 -3.92 15.67
C PHE A 133 9.70 -3.28 16.81
N GLN A 134 10.80 -3.89 17.24
CA GLN A 134 11.63 -3.33 18.30
C GLN A 134 12.26 -2.00 17.87
N ALA A 135 12.79 -1.90 16.65
CA ALA A 135 13.33 -0.65 16.12
C ALA A 135 12.29 0.48 16.09
N ILE A 136 11.06 0.18 15.64
CA ILE A 136 9.95 1.16 15.63
C ILE A 136 9.56 1.55 17.07
N LYS A 137 9.46 0.57 17.98
CA LYS A 137 9.14 0.82 19.38
C LYS A 137 10.16 1.73 20.08
N GLU A 138 11.46 1.56 19.76
CA GLU A 138 12.53 2.44 20.27
C GLU A 138 12.39 3.88 19.78
N MET A 139 11.83 4.10 18.59
CA MET A 139 11.55 5.43 18.05
C MET A 139 10.41 6.13 18.82
N ARG A 140 9.58 5.39 19.54
CA ARG A 140 8.41 5.89 20.29
C ARG A 140 7.41 6.64 19.41
N VAL A 141 7.21 6.17 18.20
CA VAL A 141 6.26 6.72 17.25
C VAL A 141 5.16 5.69 16.96
N PRO A 142 3.92 6.13 16.67
CA PRO A 142 2.87 5.22 16.25
C PRO A 142 3.17 4.56 14.90
N VAL A 143 2.63 3.36 14.70
CA VAL A 143 2.72 2.60 13.46
C VAL A 143 1.36 2.05 13.07
N ILE A 144 1.05 2.12 11.78
CA ILE A 144 -0.11 1.48 11.15
C ILE A 144 0.37 0.52 10.08
N LEU A 145 -0.23 -0.67 10.02
CA LEU A 145 0.04 -1.65 8.98
C LEU A 145 -0.98 -1.52 7.85
N VAL A 146 -0.52 -1.65 6.60
CA VAL A 146 -1.40 -1.66 5.41
C VAL A 146 -1.12 -2.89 4.59
N ASN A 147 -2.17 -3.60 4.18
CA ASN A 147 -2.10 -4.84 3.42
C ASN A 147 -1.19 -5.90 4.08
N THR A 148 -1.07 -5.83 5.38
CA THR A 148 -0.39 -6.81 6.25
C THR A 148 -0.97 -6.72 7.65
N MET A 149 -0.65 -7.68 8.48
CA MET A 149 -1.02 -7.70 9.90
C MET A 149 0.06 -8.38 10.72
N SER A 150 0.13 -8.07 12.00
CA SER A 150 0.99 -8.81 12.93
C SER A 150 0.14 -9.78 13.77
N GLN A 151 0.59 -11.03 13.84
CA GLN A 151 -0.02 -12.03 14.74
C GLN A 151 0.55 -11.94 16.16
N LYS A 152 1.72 -11.33 16.33
CA LYS A 152 2.45 -11.26 17.61
C LYS A 152 2.22 -9.95 18.34
N HIS A 153 2.01 -8.87 17.62
CA HIS A 153 1.95 -7.52 18.16
C HIS A 153 0.59 -6.89 17.85
N MET A 154 -0.03 -6.30 18.87
CA MET A 154 -1.30 -5.59 18.71
C MET A 154 -1.08 -4.23 18.05
N ILE A 155 -0.90 -4.24 16.73
CA ILE A 155 -0.73 -3.05 15.91
C ILE A 155 -1.95 -2.92 15.00
N PRO A 156 -2.57 -1.74 14.95
CA PRO A 156 -3.70 -1.52 14.06
C PRO A 156 -3.31 -1.64 12.59
N TYR A 157 -4.21 -2.21 11.80
CA TYR A 157 -3.99 -2.44 10.38
C TYR A 157 -5.21 -2.07 9.53
N VAL A 158 -4.96 -1.87 8.25
CA VAL A 158 -5.97 -1.73 7.20
C VAL A 158 -5.65 -2.72 6.09
N LYS A 159 -6.55 -3.67 5.84
CA LYS A 159 -6.36 -4.68 4.78
C LYS A 159 -7.70 -5.24 4.29
N VAL A 160 -7.67 -5.94 3.17
CA VAL A 160 -8.76 -6.81 2.68
C VAL A 160 -8.61 -8.19 3.34
N ASP A 161 -9.69 -8.93 3.47
CA ASP A 161 -9.63 -10.37 3.76
C ASP A 161 -9.24 -11.12 2.48
N ASP A 162 -7.94 -11.39 2.32
CA ASP A 162 -7.38 -12.03 1.14
C ASP A 162 -7.92 -13.44 0.90
N ARG A 163 -8.18 -14.19 1.99
CA ARG A 163 -8.76 -15.54 1.90
C ARG A 163 -10.17 -15.49 1.36
N GLN A 164 -11.02 -14.63 1.91
CA GLN A 164 -12.40 -14.47 1.49
C GLN A 164 -12.49 -13.91 0.05
N ALA A 165 -11.61 -12.99 -0.31
CA ALA A 165 -11.56 -12.40 -1.65
C ALA A 165 -11.16 -13.45 -2.72
N ALA A 166 -10.15 -14.28 -2.44
CA ALA A 166 -9.75 -15.38 -3.31
C ALA A 166 -10.83 -16.47 -3.41
N TYR A 167 -11.51 -16.74 -2.30
CA TYR A 167 -12.70 -17.60 -2.31
C TYR A 167 -13.74 -17.06 -3.30
N HIS A 168 -14.09 -15.80 -3.25
CA HIS A 168 -15.07 -15.18 -4.15
C HIS A 168 -14.61 -15.22 -5.62
N ALA A 169 -13.33 -14.98 -5.91
CA ALA A 169 -12.78 -15.12 -7.26
C ALA A 169 -12.96 -16.53 -7.83
N THR A 170 -12.65 -17.54 -7.02
CA THR A 170 -12.75 -18.94 -7.41
C THR A 170 -14.21 -19.37 -7.53
N ALA A 171 -15.05 -19.00 -6.57
CA ALA A 171 -16.48 -19.28 -6.59
C ALA A 171 -17.19 -18.69 -7.83
N TYR A 172 -16.76 -17.49 -8.25
CA TYR A 172 -17.25 -16.88 -9.48
C TYR A 172 -16.92 -17.74 -10.72
N LEU A 173 -15.69 -18.25 -10.86
CA LEU A 173 -15.35 -19.16 -11.94
C LEU A 173 -16.21 -20.45 -11.91
N ILE A 174 -16.47 -20.98 -10.72
CA ILE A 174 -17.33 -22.15 -10.53
C ILE A 174 -18.77 -21.83 -10.93
N GLN A 175 -19.30 -20.67 -10.57
CA GLN A 175 -20.64 -20.22 -10.99
C GLN A 175 -20.76 -20.02 -12.50
N LYS A 176 -19.66 -19.68 -13.19
CA LYS A 176 -19.57 -19.64 -14.66
C LYS A 176 -19.45 -21.02 -15.31
N GLY A 177 -19.51 -22.10 -14.54
CA GLY A 177 -19.48 -23.49 -15.02
C GLY A 177 -18.11 -24.14 -15.10
N HIS A 178 -17.05 -23.44 -14.68
CA HIS A 178 -15.72 -24.03 -14.66
C HIS A 178 -15.54 -25.01 -13.49
N ARG A 179 -15.05 -26.21 -13.77
CA ARG A 179 -14.75 -27.25 -12.77
C ARG A 179 -13.25 -27.59 -12.75
N GLU A 180 -12.57 -27.46 -13.87
CA GLU A 180 -11.14 -27.60 -14.03
C GLU A 180 -10.51 -26.19 -13.97
N ILE A 181 -10.14 -25.78 -12.75
CA ILE A 181 -9.61 -24.44 -12.48
C ILE A 181 -8.16 -24.58 -12.03
N ALA A 182 -7.24 -23.89 -12.66
CA ALA A 182 -5.85 -23.77 -12.21
C ALA A 182 -5.64 -22.47 -11.43
N MET A 183 -4.56 -22.40 -10.67
CA MET A 183 -4.18 -21.19 -9.94
C MET A 183 -2.71 -20.84 -10.18
N ILE A 184 -2.45 -19.56 -10.40
CA ILE A 184 -1.11 -18.97 -10.27
C ILE A 184 -1.10 -18.20 -8.95
N SER A 185 -0.47 -18.80 -7.93
CA SER A 185 -0.40 -18.25 -6.58
C SER A 185 0.91 -17.51 -6.32
N GLY A 186 0.94 -16.67 -5.30
CA GLY A 186 2.20 -16.22 -4.70
C GLY A 186 2.90 -17.33 -3.93
N SER A 187 4.12 -17.05 -3.46
CA SER A 187 4.90 -18.02 -2.67
C SER A 187 4.12 -18.53 -1.44
N LEU A 188 4.26 -19.83 -1.12
CA LEU A 188 3.72 -20.42 0.12
C LEU A 188 4.32 -19.80 1.39
N LYS A 189 5.50 -19.21 1.29
CA LYS A 189 6.14 -18.49 2.41
C LYS A 189 5.51 -17.13 2.68
N ASP A 190 4.82 -16.58 1.68
CA ASP A 190 4.10 -15.33 1.83
C ASP A 190 2.80 -15.56 2.61
N GLN A 191 2.84 -15.22 3.89
CA GLN A 191 1.70 -15.32 4.83
C GLN A 191 0.73 -14.14 4.71
N ILE A 192 1.01 -13.16 3.85
CA ILE A 192 0.21 -11.94 3.70
C ILE A 192 -0.84 -12.10 2.59
N ALA A 193 -0.40 -12.52 1.40
CA ALA A 193 -1.23 -12.62 0.22
C ALA A 193 -1.15 -14.03 -0.43
N GLY A 194 0.04 -14.60 -0.58
CA GLY A 194 0.24 -15.87 -1.27
C GLY A 194 -0.53 -17.01 -0.64
N TYR A 195 -0.20 -17.37 0.60
CA TYR A 195 -0.87 -18.46 1.31
C TYR A 195 -2.37 -18.19 1.55
N PRO A 196 -2.82 -17.01 2.04
CA PRO A 196 -4.25 -16.75 2.24
C PRO A 196 -5.08 -16.86 0.96
N ARG A 197 -4.57 -16.38 -0.18
CA ARG A 197 -5.28 -16.48 -1.46
C ARG A 197 -5.35 -17.92 -1.96
N LEU A 198 -4.29 -18.70 -1.76
CA LEU A 198 -4.30 -20.15 -2.05
C LEU A 198 -5.30 -20.90 -1.16
N ASP A 199 -5.37 -20.56 0.13
CA ASP A 199 -6.30 -21.19 1.06
C ASP A 199 -7.77 -20.87 0.68
N GLY A 200 -8.05 -19.61 0.28
CA GLY A 200 -9.36 -19.22 -0.25
C GLY A 200 -9.76 -19.98 -1.52
N TYR A 201 -8.82 -20.17 -2.45
CA TYR A 201 -9.02 -20.98 -3.65
C TYR A 201 -9.34 -22.44 -3.29
N ARG A 202 -8.56 -23.08 -2.41
CA ARG A 202 -8.79 -24.45 -1.94
C ARG A 202 -10.16 -24.61 -1.28
N GLN A 203 -10.52 -23.66 -0.43
CA GLN A 203 -11.82 -23.68 0.25
C GLN A 203 -12.98 -23.60 -0.72
N ALA A 204 -12.90 -22.71 -1.72
CA ALA A 204 -13.95 -22.59 -2.73
C ALA A 204 -14.14 -23.87 -3.57
N LEU A 205 -13.05 -24.54 -3.94
CA LEU A 205 -13.13 -25.84 -4.61
C LEU A 205 -13.82 -26.87 -3.71
N THR A 206 -13.37 -27.01 -2.47
CA THR A 206 -13.89 -27.98 -1.49
C THR A 206 -15.38 -27.79 -1.26
N ASP A 207 -15.83 -26.57 -1.00
CA ASP A 207 -17.25 -26.25 -0.73
C ASP A 207 -18.16 -26.52 -1.92
N ASN A 208 -17.61 -26.57 -3.14
CA ASN A 208 -18.34 -26.87 -4.36
C ASN A 208 -18.12 -28.32 -4.87
N GLY A 209 -17.52 -29.20 -4.04
CA GLY A 209 -17.30 -30.60 -4.36
C GLY A 209 -16.35 -30.81 -5.54
N ILE A 210 -15.36 -29.90 -5.70
CA ILE A 210 -14.27 -30.02 -6.68
C ILE A 210 -13.00 -30.44 -5.96
N GLU A 211 -12.37 -31.49 -6.44
CA GLU A 211 -11.12 -32.00 -5.87
C GLU A 211 -9.97 -31.00 -6.12
N TYR A 212 -9.27 -30.66 -5.05
CA TYR A 212 -8.04 -29.86 -5.15
C TYR A 212 -6.92 -30.73 -5.74
N THR A 213 -6.29 -30.21 -6.78
CA THR A 213 -5.19 -30.89 -7.47
C THR A 213 -3.93 -30.01 -7.40
N GLU A 214 -2.90 -30.47 -6.69
CA GLU A 214 -1.68 -29.69 -6.48
C GLU A 214 -0.98 -29.33 -7.80
N SER A 215 -1.00 -30.23 -8.79
CA SER A 215 -0.42 -29.98 -10.11
C SER A 215 -1.15 -28.90 -10.91
N ARG A 216 -2.35 -28.45 -10.51
CA ARG A 216 -3.02 -27.27 -11.05
C ARG A 216 -2.64 -25.96 -10.37
N VAL A 217 -1.66 -25.99 -9.47
CA VAL A 217 -1.15 -24.78 -8.81
C VAL A 217 0.30 -24.54 -9.22
N ALA A 218 0.57 -23.36 -9.73
CA ALA A 218 1.93 -22.89 -9.95
C ALA A 218 2.17 -21.61 -9.14
N PHE A 219 3.43 -21.31 -8.87
CA PHE A 219 3.82 -20.20 -8.01
C PHE A 219 4.54 -19.13 -8.82
N GLY A 220 4.17 -17.87 -8.59
CA GLY A 220 4.83 -16.66 -9.07
C GLY A 220 5.29 -15.79 -7.91
N GLU A 221 5.84 -14.63 -8.22
CA GLU A 221 6.39 -13.65 -7.27
C GLU A 221 5.66 -12.31 -7.40
N PHE A 222 4.37 -12.34 -7.76
CA PHE A 222 3.54 -11.17 -8.06
C PHE A 222 4.06 -10.30 -9.22
N GLU A 223 4.93 -10.86 -10.05
CA GLU A 223 5.52 -10.21 -11.23
C GLU A 223 5.08 -10.88 -12.52
N LEU A 224 5.06 -10.11 -13.61
CA LEU A 224 4.69 -10.55 -14.95
C LEU A 224 5.55 -11.74 -15.43
N GLU A 225 6.86 -11.66 -15.33
CA GLU A 225 7.77 -12.69 -15.84
C GLU A 225 7.69 -14.00 -15.04
N SER A 226 7.51 -13.91 -13.73
CA SER A 226 7.34 -15.09 -12.88
C SER A 226 6.04 -15.83 -13.21
N SER A 227 4.97 -15.10 -13.50
CA SER A 227 3.67 -15.67 -13.89
C SER A 227 3.68 -16.27 -15.29
N ARG A 228 4.43 -15.72 -16.23
CA ARG A 228 4.64 -16.35 -17.55
C ARG A 228 5.27 -17.74 -17.41
N LYS A 229 6.30 -17.86 -16.55
CA LYS A 229 6.93 -19.15 -16.24
C LYS A 229 5.94 -20.12 -15.56
N ALA A 230 5.15 -19.62 -14.61
CA ALA A 230 4.12 -20.39 -13.94
C ALA A 230 3.05 -20.91 -14.93
N MET A 231 2.56 -20.06 -15.84
CA MET A 231 1.61 -20.45 -16.88
C MET A 231 2.19 -21.47 -17.86
N LYS A 232 3.47 -21.30 -18.26
CA LYS A 232 4.18 -22.29 -19.07
C LYS A 232 4.19 -23.66 -18.41
N LYS A 233 4.50 -23.71 -17.11
CA LYS A 233 4.48 -24.93 -16.33
C LYS A 233 3.09 -25.56 -16.27
N LEU A 234 2.05 -24.78 -16.00
CA LEU A 234 0.67 -25.26 -15.95
C LEU A 234 0.24 -25.89 -17.29
N LEU A 235 0.51 -25.22 -18.41
CA LEU A 235 0.13 -25.75 -19.74
C LEU A 235 0.91 -27.02 -20.12
N ALA A 236 2.14 -27.20 -19.62
CA ALA A 236 2.96 -28.35 -19.92
C ALA A 236 2.71 -29.56 -19.00
N GLU A 237 2.42 -29.35 -17.75
CA GLU A 237 2.49 -30.39 -16.71
C GLU A 237 1.14 -30.64 -16.01
N ALA A 238 0.22 -29.65 -15.97
CA ALA A 238 -1.05 -29.82 -15.26
C ALA A 238 -2.05 -30.63 -16.07
N PRO A 239 -2.97 -31.34 -15.41
CA PRO A 239 -4.17 -31.87 -16.06
C PRO A 239 -4.96 -30.76 -16.74
N PRO A 240 -5.74 -31.03 -17.81
CA PRO A 240 -6.51 -30.01 -18.51
C PRO A 240 -7.30 -29.11 -17.56
N PHE A 241 -7.30 -27.80 -17.86
CA PHE A 241 -8.07 -26.79 -17.14
C PHE A 241 -8.70 -25.80 -18.11
N THR A 242 -9.76 -25.14 -17.69
CA THR A 242 -10.55 -24.23 -18.52
C THR A 242 -10.59 -22.81 -17.97
N ALA A 243 -10.07 -22.62 -16.75
CA ALA A 243 -9.94 -21.31 -16.14
C ALA A 243 -8.68 -21.23 -15.27
N VAL A 244 -8.17 -20.02 -15.10
CA VAL A 244 -7.04 -19.71 -14.21
C VAL A 244 -7.47 -18.58 -13.28
N PHE A 245 -7.26 -18.78 -11.97
CA PHE A 245 -7.21 -17.69 -11.00
C PHE A 245 -5.75 -17.30 -10.79
N ALA A 246 -5.40 -16.07 -11.14
CA ALA A 246 -4.09 -15.48 -10.85
C ALA A 246 -4.18 -14.58 -9.62
N ALA A 247 -3.26 -14.77 -8.69
CA ALA A 247 -3.30 -14.09 -7.39
C ALA A 247 -2.95 -12.59 -7.44
N SER A 248 -2.70 -12.00 -8.60
CA SER A 248 -2.67 -10.56 -8.86
C SER A 248 -3.01 -10.27 -10.32
N ASP A 249 -3.36 -9.03 -10.62
CA ASP A 249 -3.60 -8.57 -11.99
C ASP A 249 -2.33 -8.66 -12.85
N GLU A 250 -1.19 -8.33 -12.28
CA GLU A 250 0.09 -8.43 -12.98
C GLU A 250 0.40 -9.87 -13.36
N MET A 251 0.15 -10.81 -12.45
CA MET A 251 0.28 -12.23 -12.77
C MET A 251 -0.77 -12.71 -13.77
N ALA A 252 -1.99 -12.19 -13.72
CA ALA A 252 -3.02 -12.51 -14.71
C ALA A 252 -2.58 -12.08 -16.11
N ILE A 253 -2.02 -10.89 -16.26
CA ILE A 253 -1.53 -10.38 -17.55
C ILE A 253 -0.35 -11.20 -18.06
N GLY A 254 0.59 -11.58 -17.19
CA GLY A 254 1.68 -12.46 -17.58
C GLY A 254 1.20 -13.82 -18.08
N ALA A 255 0.17 -14.39 -17.42
CA ALA A 255 -0.48 -15.63 -17.85
C ALA A 255 -1.22 -15.44 -19.20
N MET A 256 -1.96 -14.33 -19.39
CA MET A 256 -2.62 -13.99 -20.65
C MET A 256 -1.60 -13.89 -21.79
N ASN A 257 -0.50 -13.17 -21.59
CA ASN A 257 0.54 -13.00 -22.59
C ASN A 257 1.10 -14.36 -23.06
N TYR A 258 1.43 -15.23 -22.10
CA TYR A 258 1.93 -16.57 -22.45
C TYR A 258 0.85 -17.42 -23.16
N ALA A 259 -0.40 -17.35 -22.72
CA ALA A 259 -1.50 -18.06 -23.37
C ALA A 259 -1.68 -17.62 -24.83
N PHE A 260 -1.65 -16.32 -25.10
CA PHE A 260 -1.71 -15.78 -26.48
C PHE A 260 -0.53 -16.25 -27.35
N GLU A 261 0.68 -16.31 -26.81
CA GLU A 261 1.86 -16.85 -27.52
C GLU A 261 1.69 -18.32 -27.90
N GLN A 262 0.91 -19.07 -27.12
CA GLN A 262 0.57 -20.46 -27.41
C GLN A 262 -0.66 -20.58 -28.36
N GLY A 263 -1.20 -19.46 -28.84
CA GLY A 263 -2.35 -19.45 -29.75
C GLY A 263 -3.71 -19.62 -29.06
N LEU A 264 -3.76 -19.62 -27.72
CA LEU A 264 -5.01 -19.73 -26.97
C LEU A 264 -5.76 -18.37 -27.02
N LYS A 265 -7.08 -18.46 -27.16
CA LYS A 265 -7.98 -17.31 -27.13
C LYS A 265 -8.57 -17.14 -25.74
N ILE A 266 -8.62 -15.89 -25.27
CA ILE A 266 -9.21 -15.52 -23.99
C ILE A 266 -10.40 -14.61 -24.28
N PRO A 267 -11.61 -14.98 -23.81
CA PRO A 267 -11.95 -16.09 -22.92
C PRO A 267 -12.33 -17.42 -23.61
N GLU A 268 -12.25 -17.55 -24.95
CA GLU A 268 -12.87 -18.65 -25.72
C GLU A 268 -12.24 -20.02 -25.37
N ASP A 269 -10.93 -20.11 -25.26
CA ASP A 269 -10.23 -21.34 -24.94
C ASP A 269 -9.92 -21.43 -23.43
N LEU A 270 -9.63 -20.27 -22.81
CA LEU A 270 -9.24 -20.18 -21.41
C LEU A 270 -9.78 -18.91 -20.75
N SER A 271 -10.52 -19.07 -19.66
CA SER A 271 -10.95 -17.96 -18.81
C SER A 271 -9.86 -17.59 -17.81
N ILE A 272 -9.64 -16.28 -17.56
CA ILE A 272 -8.65 -15.80 -16.58
C ILE A 272 -9.29 -14.73 -15.70
N ILE A 273 -9.09 -14.87 -14.38
CA ILE A 273 -9.45 -13.88 -13.38
C ILE A 273 -8.22 -13.43 -12.61
N GLY A 274 -8.09 -12.12 -12.42
CA GLY A 274 -7.03 -11.47 -11.63
C GLY A 274 -7.46 -11.11 -10.21
N TYR A 275 -6.64 -10.27 -9.60
CA TYR A 275 -6.83 -9.75 -8.24
C TYR A 275 -6.12 -8.40 -8.13
N ASP A 276 -6.72 -7.39 -7.56
CA ASP A 276 -6.34 -6.02 -7.22
C ASP A 276 -7.20 -4.95 -7.88
N ASP A 277 -7.63 -5.13 -9.14
CA ASP A 277 -8.29 -4.15 -10.02
C ASP A 277 -7.41 -2.92 -10.31
N LEU A 278 -6.15 -3.18 -10.67
CA LEU A 278 -5.20 -2.13 -11.02
C LEU A 278 -5.59 -1.46 -12.35
N LYS A 279 -5.10 -0.24 -12.57
CA LYS A 279 -5.43 0.58 -13.75
C LYS A 279 -5.25 -0.18 -15.06
N PHE A 280 -4.22 -1.00 -15.20
CA PHE A 280 -3.95 -1.75 -16.41
C PHE A 280 -4.92 -2.94 -16.63
N ALA A 281 -5.62 -3.43 -15.60
CA ALA A 281 -6.62 -4.48 -15.77
C ALA A 281 -7.75 -4.09 -16.75
N ARG A 282 -8.07 -2.81 -16.84
CA ARG A 282 -9.05 -2.26 -17.81
C ARG A 282 -8.43 -1.88 -19.15
N MET A 283 -7.09 -1.82 -19.24
CA MET A 283 -6.35 -1.36 -20.45
C MET A 283 -5.89 -2.51 -21.32
N VAL A 284 -5.72 -3.71 -20.78
CA VAL A 284 -5.38 -4.91 -21.54
C VAL A 284 -6.55 -5.37 -22.40
N TYR A 285 -6.27 -6.13 -23.43
CA TYR A 285 -7.31 -6.69 -24.30
C TYR A 285 -7.23 -8.23 -24.32
N PRO A 286 -8.35 -8.91 -24.04
CA PRO A 286 -9.60 -8.38 -23.50
C PRO A 286 -9.42 -7.81 -22.07
N PRO A 287 -10.26 -6.83 -21.65
CA PRO A 287 -10.20 -6.26 -20.30
C PRO A 287 -10.38 -7.33 -19.22
N LEU A 288 -9.51 -7.29 -18.22
CA LEU A 288 -9.37 -8.34 -17.20
C LEU A 288 -10.49 -8.28 -16.15
N THR A 289 -11.20 -9.39 -15.98
CA THR A 289 -12.08 -9.66 -14.84
C THR A 289 -11.20 -9.87 -13.60
N THR A 290 -11.52 -9.21 -12.48
CA THR A 290 -10.63 -9.20 -11.30
C THR A 290 -11.41 -8.95 -10.01
N ILE A 291 -10.74 -9.16 -8.88
CA ILE A 291 -11.22 -8.71 -7.57
C ILE A 291 -10.68 -7.30 -7.31
N HIS A 292 -11.59 -6.37 -7.01
CA HIS A 292 -11.22 -5.02 -6.60
C HIS A 292 -10.81 -4.96 -5.14
N GLN A 293 -9.60 -4.43 -4.88
CA GLN A 293 -9.16 -3.92 -3.59
C GLN A 293 -9.22 -2.39 -3.62
N PRO A 294 -9.84 -1.71 -2.65
CA PRO A 294 -9.90 -0.25 -2.63
C PRO A 294 -8.60 0.37 -2.10
N LEU A 295 -7.49 0.17 -2.83
CA LEU A 295 -6.12 0.49 -2.40
C LEU A 295 -5.95 1.95 -1.95
N THR A 296 -6.45 2.90 -2.76
CA THR A 296 -6.41 4.33 -2.40
C THR A 296 -7.16 4.62 -1.10
N MET A 297 -8.34 4.00 -0.90
CA MET A 297 -9.10 4.15 0.35
C MET A 297 -8.35 3.54 1.53
N MET A 298 -7.69 2.39 1.34
CA MET A 298 -6.86 1.78 2.38
C MET A 298 -5.71 2.72 2.81
N GLY A 299 -5.06 3.37 1.85
CA GLY A 299 -4.05 4.39 2.10
C GLY A 299 -4.59 5.58 2.88
N ARG A 300 -5.76 6.13 2.50
CA ARG A 300 -6.43 7.22 3.22
C ARG A 300 -6.73 6.83 4.67
N MET A 301 -7.39 5.69 4.87
CA MET A 301 -7.74 5.20 6.21
C MET A 301 -6.51 4.99 7.10
N ALA A 302 -5.41 4.48 6.54
CA ALA A 302 -4.17 4.28 7.27
C ALA A 302 -3.56 5.61 7.70
N SER A 303 -3.52 6.60 6.79
CA SER A 303 -3.00 7.94 7.07
C SER A 303 -3.85 8.66 8.11
N GLU A 304 -5.19 8.62 8.01
CA GLU A 304 -6.11 9.18 9.01
C GLU A 304 -5.87 8.59 10.41
N LYS A 305 -5.82 7.25 10.50
CA LYS A 305 -5.55 6.55 11.77
C LYS A 305 -4.18 6.91 12.36
N LEU A 306 -3.15 6.97 11.51
CA LEU A 306 -1.80 7.31 11.96
C LEU A 306 -1.74 8.75 12.48
N ILE A 307 -2.32 9.70 11.74
CA ILE A 307 -2.31 11.12 12.12
C ILE A 307 -3.14 11.35 13.39
N ALA A 308 -4.28 10.65 13.57
CA ALA A 308 -5.05 10.71 14.80
C ALA A 308 -4.23 10.27 16.02
N LEU A 309 -3.40 9.23 15.89
CA LEU A 309 -2.46 8.79 16.93
C LEU A 309 -1.32 9.81 17.15
N ILE A 310 -0.77 10.41 16.08
CA ILE A 310 0.28 11.42 16.20
C ILE A 310 -0.23 12.68 16.89
N GLU A 311 -1.42 13.15 16.55
CA GLU A 311 -2.03 14.35 17.13
C GLU A 311 -2.61 14.12 18.54
N GLU A 312 -2.58 12.85 19.01
CA GLU A 312 -3.16 12.45 20.29
C GLU A 312 -4.68 12.73 20.40
N SER A 313 -5.35 12.91 19.25
CA SER A 313 -6.80 13.04 19.17
C SER A 313 -7.49 11.71 19.49
N GLU A 314 -6.78 10.59 19.29
CA GLU A 314 -7.17 9.25 19.71
C GLU A 314 -5.97 8.56 20.40
N THR A 315 -6.22 7.83 21.48
CA THR A 315 -5.19 7.05 22.18
C THR A 315 -5.02 5.64 21.61
N GLN A 316 -6.06 5.15 20.92
CA GLN A 316 -6.08 3.86 20.24
C GLN A 316 -6.97 3.96 18.99
N VAL A 317 -6.56 3.28 17.94
CA VAL A 317 -7.35 3.11 16.71
C VAL A 317 -7.59 1.62 16.45
N SER A 318 -8.77 1.27 15.96
CA SER A 318 -9.11 -0.11 15.61
C SER A 318 -8.51 -0.52 14.27
N SER A 319 -8.23 -1.82 14.12
CA SER A 319 -7.95 -2.42 12.82
C SER A 319 -9.19 -2.39 11.90
N SER A 320 -8.97 -2.34 10.61
CA SER A 320 -10.04 -2.33 9.62
C SER A 320 -9.84 -3.41 8.56
N ILE A 321 -10.84 -4.27 8.40
CA ILE A 321 -10.98 -5.11 7.21
C ILE A 321 -11.85 -4.35 6.22
N VAL A 322 -11.33 -4.10 5.04
CA VAL A 322 -12.01 -3.32 3.98
C VAL A 322 -12.70 -4.28 3.01
N SER A 323 -13.88 -3.92 2.56
CA SER A 323 -14.64 -4.76 1.64
C SER A 323 -13.99 -4.79 0.25
N HIS A 324 -13.92 -5.97 -0.34
CA HIS A 324 -13.59 -6.23 -1.74
C HIS A 324 -14.86 -6.51 -2.55
N HIS A 325 -14.77 -6.47 -3.86
CA HIS A 325 -15.84 -6.91 -4.76
C HIS A 325 -15.27 -7.43 -6.08
N LEU A 326 -16.08 -8.24 -6.77
CA LEU A 326 -15.75 -8.70 -8.10
C LEU A 326 -16.03 -7.60 -9.13
N VAL A 327 -15.11 -7.42 -10.07
CA VAL A 327 -15.26 -6.56 -11.25
C VAL A 327 -15.27 -7.46 -12.49
N GLU A 328 -16.47 -7.77 -12.97
CA GLU A 328 -16.64 -8.57 -14.18
C GLU A 328 -16.30 -7.75 -15.41
N ARG A 329 -15.45 -8.32 -16.29
CA ARG A 329 -15.07 -7.75 -17.59
C ARG A 329 -15.13 -8.85 -18.66
N GLN A 330 -14.10 -8.99 -19.50
CA GLN A 330 -14.18 -9.81 -20.71
C GLN A 330 -13.30 -11.07 -20.73
N THR A 331 -12.50 -11.31 -19.69
CA THR A 331 -11.57 -12.46 -19.66
C THR A 331 -12.19 -13.74 -19.10
N VAL A 332 -13.45 -13.73 -18.69
CA VAL A 332 -14.16 -14.91 -18.20
C VAL A 332 -15.46 -15.10 -18.97
N ARG A 333 -15.68 -16.32 -19.49
CA ARG A 333 -16.93 -16.72 -20.12
C ARG A 333 -17.66 -17.78 -19.32
N SER A 334 -18.95 -17.92 -19.54
CA SER A 334 -19.69 -19.08 -19.05
C SER A 334 -19.32 -20.32 -19.86
N LYS A 335 -19.06 -21.43 -19.16
CA LYS A 335 -18.89 -22.75 -19.77
C LYS A 335 -20.28 -23.40 -19.85
N PRO A 336 -20.67 -23.97 -20.99
CA PRO A 336 -21.95 -24.67 -21.15
C PRO A 336 -22.11 -25.84 -20.17
#